data_258727e34c365f689f2aabbb78624648
#
_entry.id   258727e34c365f689f2aabbb78624648
#
_cell.length_a   1.000
_cell.length_b   1.000
_cell.length_c   1.000
_cell.angle_alpha   90.00
_cell.angle_beta   90.00
_cell.angle_gamma   90.00
#
_symmetry.space_group_name_H-M   'P 1'
#
loop_
_entity.id
_entity.type
_entity.pdbx_description
1 polymer ?
#
loop_
_entity_poly.entity_id
_entity_poly.type
_entity_poly.pdbx_seq_one_letter_code
_entity_poly.pdbx_strand_id
1 'polypeptide(L)'
;DAPSPERIKIYRKINSINPLTWIKTAKEIKTKNPDIVIFAYWMSFFAPCYAKMAKIIKKNKHTRCIGLVHNMMPHEKSMLDKMFSPRFVKSMDAFAALSKSVLQDISYLDKGDKPKRFSPHPLYDHYGDKEDKLMAMSSLYLDTNYNYILFFGLIREYKGLDLLLKAMADERIDNYPLKLVVAGEFYDK
;
A
#
# COMPACT_ATOMS: atom_id res chain seq x y z
N ASP A 1 -4.61 12.73 -12.04
CA ASP A 1 -4.80 13.27 -10.68
C ASP A 1 -6.28 13.21 -10.34
N ALA A 2 -6.65 12.34 -9.39
CA ALA A 2 -8.02 12.30 -8.88
C ALA A 2 -8.34 13.64 -8.16
N PRO A 3 -9.55 14.19 -8.28
CA PRO A 3 -9.92 15.41 -7.60
C PRO A 3 -9.82 15.24 -6.07
N SER A 4 -9.26 16.24 -5.40
CA SER A 4 -9.22 16.28 -3.93
C SER A 4 -10.64 16.26 -3.37
N PRO A 5 -10.91 15.45 -2.32
CA PRO A 5 -12.19 15.52 -1.62
C PRO A 5 -12.43 16.95 -1.10
N GLU A 6 -13.57 17.52 -1.35
CA GLU A 6 -13.90 18.93 -1.04
C GLU A 6 -13.69 19.36 0.42
N ARG A 7 -13.68 18.40 1.35
CA ARG A 7 -13.53 18.62 2.80
C ARG A 7 -12.12 18.43 3.35
N ILE A 8 -11.13 18.01 2.51
CA ILE A 8 -9.77 17.72 2.96
C ILE A 8 -8.79 18.71 2.33
N LYS A 9 -8.03 19.41 3.19
CA LYS A 9 -6.95 20.28 2.74
C LYS A 9 -5.66 19.49 2.55
N ILE A 10 -5.16 19.43 1.31
CA ILE A 10 -3.94 18.71 0.95
C ILE A 10 -2.79 19.71 0.80
N TYR A 11 -1.67 19.43 1.49
CA TYR A 11 -0.44 20.23 1.44
C TYR A 11 0.74 19.36 1.04
N ARG A 12 1.32 19.56 -0.14
CA ARG A 12 2.50 18.86 -0.63
C ARG A 12 3.78 19.53 -0.14
N LYS A 13 4.17 19.30 1.12
CA LYS A 13 5.29 19.99 1.79
C LYS A 13 6.53 19.13 2.01
N ILE A 14 6.44 17.83 1.83
CA ILE A 14 7.52 16.88 2.14
C ILE A 14 8.13 16.36 0.84
N ASN A 15 9.43 16.56 0.69
CA ASN A 15 10.24 15.86 -0.31
C ASN A 15 10.92 14.68 0.39
N SER A 16 10.72 13.46 -0.12
CA SER A 16 11.16 12.21 0.52
C SER A 16 12.69 12.07 0.68
N ILE A 17 13.46 12.80 -0.07
CA ILE A 17 14.94 12.77 -0.05
C ILE A 17 15.56 14.04 0.55
N ASN A 18 14.77 15.09 0.87
CA ASN A 18 15.29 16.33 1.44
C ASN A 18 14.93 16.49 2.92
N PRO A 19 15.87 16.23 3.85
CA PRO A 19 15.63 16.30 5.29
C PRO A 19 15.22 17.67 5.82
N LEU A 20 15.55 18.76 5.12
CA LEU A 20 15.16 20.11 5.53
C LEU A 20 13.65 20.30 5.47
N THR A 21 13.00 19.70 4.46
CA THR A 21 11.55 19.73 4.32
C THR A 21 10.86 18.96 5.46
N TRP A 22 11.45 17.84 5.90
CA TRP A 22 10.93 17.04 7.02
C TRP A 22 10.94 17.85 8.32
N ILE A 23 12.10 18.51 8.60
CA ILE A 23 12.27 19.31 9.81
C ILE A 23 11.31 20.50 9.81
N LYS A 24 11.22 21.23 8.68
CA LYS A 24 10.32 22.38 8.55
C LYS A 24 8.87 21.99 8.77
N THR A 25 8.41 20.96 8.07
CA THR A 25 7.02 20.46 8.18
C THR A 25 6.73 19.91 9.58
N ALA A 26 7.65 19.16 10.17
CA ALA A 26 7.47 18.64 11.52
C ALA A 26 7.40 19.74 12.59
N LYS A 27 8.19 20.83 12.44
CA LYS A 27 8.09 22.01 13.32
C LYS A 27 6.74 22.70 13.18
N GLU A 28 6.24 22.87 11.96
CA GLU A 28 4.90 23.43 11.69
C GLU A 28 3.81 22.61 12.35
N ILE A 29 3.83 21.27 12.16
CA ILE A 29 2.87 20.35 12.79
C ILE A 29 2.97 20.46 14.33
N LYS A 30 4.19 20.46 14.87
CA LYS A 30 4.40 20.62 16.31
C LYS A 30 3.77 21.92 16.86
N THR A 31 3.89 23.04 16.14
CA THR A 31 3.31 24.32 16.52
C THR A 31 1.79 24.32 16.46
N LYS A 32 1.20 23.60 15.49
CA LYS A 32 -0.26 23.40 15.40
C LYS A 32 -0.83 22.54 16.53
N ASN A 33 0.03 21.79 17.19
CA ASN A 33 -0.27 20.98 18.36
C ASN A 33 -1.47 20.02 18.20
N PRO A 34 -1.58 19.23 17.11
CA PRO A 34 -2.68 18.30 16.93
C PRO A 34 -2.63 17.17 17.97
N ASP A 35 -3.77 16.59 18.31
CA ASP A 35 -3.84 15.42 19.18
C ASP A 35 -3.18 14.20 18.57
N ILE A 36 -3.43 13.98 17.27
CA ILE A 36 -2.98 12.80 16.52
C ILE A 36 -2.33 13.22 15.21
N VAL A 37 -1.22 12.55 14.88
CA VAL A 37 -0.60 12.57 13.55
C VAL A 37 -0.50 11.13 13.05
N ILE A 38 -1.06 10.87 11.89
CA ILE A 38 -1.02 9.54 11.25
C ILE A 38 0.06 9.52 10.17
N PHE A 39 0.91 8.52 10.21
CA PHE A 39 1.93 8.24 9.22
C PHE A 39 1.52 7.02 8.40
N ALA A 40 1.15 7.21 7.12
CA ALA A 40 0.85 6.11 6.21
C ALA A 40 2.15 5.44 5.75
N TYR A 41 2.43 4.25 6.25
CA TYR A 41 3.69 3.53 6.01
C TYR A 41 3.47 2.32 5.10
N TRP A 42 4.19 2.28 3.98
CA TRP A 42 4.09 1.23 2.96
C TRP A 42 5.45 0.73 2.44
N MET A 43 6.55 1.44 2.73
CA MET A 43 7.91 0.99 2.41
C MET A 43 8.94 1.62 3.34
N SER A 44 10.03 0.89 3.58
CA SER A 44 11.10 1.26 4.52
C SER A 44 11.85 2.54 4.14
N PHE A 45 11.86 2.90 2.86
CA PHE A 45 12.45 4.14 2.36
C PHE A 45 11.95 5.39 3.10
N PHE A 46 10.69 5.41 3.53
CA PHE A 46 10.12 6.54 4.27
C PHE A 46 10.42 6.54 5.77
N ALA A 47 10.93 5.43 6.30
CA ALA A 47 11.14 5.28 7.74
C ALA A 47 12.06 6.37 8.35
N PRO A 48 13.19 6.77 7.74
CA PRO A 48 14.04 7.84 8.27
C PRO A 48 13.30 9.18 8.34
N CYS A 49 12.52 9.52 7.30
CA CYS A 49 11.71 10.72 7.24
C CYS A 49 10.68 10.73 8.38
N TYR A 50 9.87 9.70 8.47
CA TYR A 50 8.80 9.59 9.47
C TYR A 50 9.33 9.54 10.90
N ALA A 51 10.40 8.80 11.15
CA ALA A 51 11.03 8.75 12.47
C ALA A 51 11.59 10.11 12.90
N LYS A 52 12.21 10.85 11.99
CA LYS A 52 12.71 12.20 12.26
C LYS A 52 11.57 13.16 12.55
N MET A 53 10.51 13.13 11.75
CA MET A 53 9.33 13.98 11.94
C MET A 53 8.64 13.69 13.28
N ALA A 54 8.34 12.42 13.57
CA ALA A 54 7.72 12.01 14.82
C ALA A 54 8.52 12.46 16.04
N LYS A 55 9.88 12.32 16.01
CA LYS A 55 10.75 12.79 17.08
C LYS A 55 10.65 14.30 17.32
N ILE A 56 10.44 15.10 16.27
CA ILE A 56 10.30 16.56 16.40
C ILE A 56 8.90 16.92 16.91
N ILE A 57 7.87 16.31 16.36
CA ILE A 57 6.45 16.56 16.72
C ILE A 57 6.23 16.24 18.20
N LYS A 58 6.67 15.08 18.65
CA LYS A 58 6.50 14.60 20.04
C LYS A 58 7.21 15.46 21.09
N LYS A 59 8.04 16.43 20.70
CA LYS A 59 8.62 17.41 21.65
C LYS A 59 7.56 18.34 22.28
N ASN A 60 6.35 18.43 21.71
CA ASN A 60 5.24 19.16 22.33
C ASN A 60 4.61 18.40 23.52
N LYS A 61 4.98 17.12 23.73
CA LYS A 61 4.47 16.24 24.81
C LYS A 61 2.95 16.01 24.80
N HIS A 62 2.29 16.36 23.70
CA HIS A 62 0.85 16.25 23.51
C HIS A 62 0.50 15.29 22.37
N THR A 63 1.03 15.54 21.17
CA THR A 63 0.70 14.80 19.94
C THR A 63 1.09 13.33 20.01
N ARG A 64 0.16 12.45 19.69
CA ARG A 64 0.42 11.01 19.48
C ARG A 64 0.68 10.71 18.01
N CYS A 65 1.76 9.99 17.73
CA CYS A 65 2.14 9.58 16.38
C CYS A 65 1.72 8.15 16.14
N ILE A 66 0.79 7.93 15.20
CA ILE A 66 0.23 6.60 14.86
C ILE A 66 0.74 6.17 13.50
N GLY A 67 1.25 4.94 13.40
CA GLY A 67 1.58 4.32 12.12
C GLY A 67 0.36 3.62 11.53
N LEU A 68 -0.14 4.07 10.37
CA LEU A 68 -1.07 3.32 9.53
C LEU A 68 -0.24 2.50 8.55
N VAL A 69 -0.15 1.20 8.78
CA VAL A 69 0.82 0.35 8.10
C VAL A 69 0.15 -0.53 7.04
N HIS A 70 0.49 -0.26 5.79
CA HIS A 70 0.04 -1.04 4.63
C HIS A 70 0.92 -2.27 4.40
N ASN A 71 2.24 -2.09 4.54
CA ASN A 71 3.22 -3.14 4.39
C ASN A 71 4.41 -2.84 5.32
N MET A 72 4.84 -3.82 6.11
CA MET A 72 5.97 -3.64 7.03
C MET A 72 7.24 -4.27 6.48
N MET A 73 7.13 -5.47 5.92
CA MET A 73 8.22 -6.19 5.30
C MET A 73 7.86 -6.48 3.84
N PRO A 74 8.54 -5.89 2.84
CA PRO A 74 8.35 -6.23 1.45
C PRO A 74 8.64 -7.71 1.20
N HIS A 75 8.00 -8.30 0.18
CA HIS A 75 8.26 -9.68 -0.23
C HIS A 75 9.73 -9.87 -0.64
N GLU A 76 10.35 -8.85 -1.21
CA GLU A 76 11.78 -8.76 -1.49
C GLU A 76 12.47 -8.01 -0.35
N LYS A 77 12.89 -8.75 0.68
CA LYS A 77 13.56 -8.19 1.88
C LYS A 77 14.90 -7.59 1.51
N SER A 78 15.02 -6.27 1.55
CA SER A 78 16.30 -5.58 1.41
C SER A 78 17.02 -5.41 2.76
N MET A 79 18.32 -5.19 2.73
CA MET A 79 19.09 -4.83 3.93
C MET A 79 18.55 -3.54 4.57
N LEU A 80 18.03 -2.62 3.76
CA LEU A 80 17.44 -1.35 4.21
C LEU A 80 16.18 -1.56 5.04
N ASP A 81 15.37 -2.57 4.72
CA ASP A 81 14.16 -2.87 5.48
C ASP A 81 14.49 -3.29 6.91
N LYS A 82 15.49 -4.15 7.07
CA LYS A 82 15.97 -4.60 8.39
C LYS A 82 16.51 -3.44 9.23
N MET A 83 17.12 -2.46 8.61
CA MET A 83 17.73 -1.31 9.29
C MET A 83 16.73 -0.20 9.62
N PHE A 84 15.79 0.09 8.73
CA PHE A 84 14.93 1.27 8.83
C PHE A 84 13.57 0.98 9.46
N SER A 85 12.94 -0.17 9.20
CA SER A 85 11.65 -0.52 9.78
C SER A 85 11.63 -0.49 11.32
N PRO A 86 12.66 -1.00 12.03
CA PRO A 86 12.70 -0.88 13.49
C PRO A 86 12.75 0.57 14.00
N ARG A 87 13.41 1.48 13.26
CA ARG A 87 13.46 2.91 13.61
C ARG A 87 12.11 3.57 13.51
N PHE A 88 11.34 3.25 12.45
CA PHE A 88 9.96 3.69 12.31
C PHE A 88 9.11 3.17 13.47
N VAL A 89 9.14 1.87 13.73
CA VAL A 89 8.38 1.23 14.81
C VAL A 89 8.71 1.87 16.17
N LYS A 90 9.99 2.12 16.47
CA LYS A 90 10.41 2.78 17.71
C LYS A 90 9.85 4.20 17.85
N SER A 91 9.65 4.92 16.75
CA SER A 91 9.25 6.33 16.77
C SER A 91 7.74 6.55 16.93
N MET A 92 6.92 5.55 16.65
CA MET A 92 5.46 5.62 16.77
C MET A 92 4.98 5.32 18.19
N ASP A 93 3.78 5.79 18.53
CA ASP A 93 3.12 5.54 19.82
C ASP A 93 2.10 4.40 19.72
N ALA A 94 1.52 4.17 18.54
CA ALA A 94 0.55 3.11 18.28
C ALA A 94 0.54 2.74 16.80
N PHE A 95 -0.15 1.64 16.44
CA PHE A 95 -0.23 1.15 15.07
C PHE A 95 -1.66 0.71 14.71
N ALA A 96 -2.04 1.00 13.44
CA ALA A 96 -3.13 0.36 12.75
C ALA A 96 -2.55 -0.41 11.56
N ALA A 97 -2.79 -1.71 11.49
CA ALA A 97 -2.32 -2.59 10.42
C ALA A 97 -3.48 -2.99 9.50
N LEU A 98 -3.29 -2.88 8.19
CA LEU A 98 -4.34 -3.18 7.21
C LEU A 98 -4.48 -4.68 6.90
N SER A 99 -3.52 -5.51 7.35
CA SER A 99 -3.63 -6.97 7.28
C SER A 99 -3.14 -7.64 8.57
N LYS A 100 -3.55 -8.89 8.79
CA LYS A 100 -3.10 -9.68 9.95
C LYS A 100 -1.61 -10.00 9.87
N SER A 101 -1.06 -10.24 8.68
CA SER A 101 0.38 -10.47 8.49
C SER A 101 1.20 -9.24 8.84
N VAL A 102 0.77 -8.06 8.43
CA VAL A 102 1.42 -6.79 8.79
C VAL A 102 1.36 -6.56 10.31
N LEU A 103 0.26 -6.92 10.96
CA LEU A 103 0.14 -6.82 12.42
C LEU A 103 1.16 -7.74 13.12
N GLN A 104 1.39 -8.94 12.60
CA GLN A 104 2.41 -9.88 13.11
C GLN A 104 3.82 -9.31 12.92
N ASP A 105 4.12 -8.75 11.74
CA ASP A 105 5.41 -8.11 11.47
C ASP A 105 5.71 -6.96 12.44
N ILE A 106 4.70 -6.10 12.68
CA ILE A 106 4.82 -5.01 13.67
C ILE A 106 5.09 -5.58 15.06
N SER A 107 4.35 -6.62 15.45
CA SER A 107 4.52 -7.26 16.77
C SER A 107 5.89 -7.91 16.94
N TYR A 108 6.45 -8.43 15.86
CA TYR A 108 7.82 -8.95 15.87
C TYR A 108 8.88 -7.85 16.07
N LEU A 109 8.67 -6.68 15.46
CA LEU A 109 9.61 -5.55 15.55
C LEU A 109 9.43 -4.72 16.82
N ASP A 110 8.20 -4.61 17.33
CA ASP A 110 7.89 -3.87 18.55
C ASP A 110 7.96 -4.80 19.76
N LYS A 111 9.05 -4.70 20.51
CA LYS A 111 9.29 -5.45 21.73
C LYS A 111 8.51 -4.90 22.94
N GLY A 112 7.78 -3.80 22.77
CA GLY A 112 7.00 -3.16 23.83
C GLY A 112 5.49 -3.38 23.66
N ASP A 113 4.73 -2.85 24.61
CA ASP A 113 3.26 -2.98 24.67
C ASP A 113 2.52 -1.83 23.99
N LYS A 114 3.07 -1.27 22.89
CA LYS A 114 2.37 -0.22 22.18
C LYS A 114 1.04 -0.74 21.64
N PRO A 115 -0.03 0.07 21.68
CA PRO A 115 -1.31 -0.30 21.11
C PRO A 115 -1.17 -0.66 19.62
N LYS A 116 -1.68 -1.83 19.24
CA LYS A 116 -1.68 -2.34 17.87
C LYS A 116 -3.09 -2.81 17.53
N ARG A 117 -3.63 -2.37 16.42
CA ARG A 117 -4.97 -2.77 15.99
C ARG A 117 -4.97 -3.24 14.55
N PHE A 118 -5.66 -4.33 14.30
CA PHE A 118 -6.02 -4.73 12.95
C PHE A 118 -7.21 -3.88 12.49
N SER A 119 -7.04 -3.20 11.37
CA SER A 119 -8.06 -2.40 10.69
C SER A 119 -8.01 -2.79 9.22
N PRO A 120 -8.86 -3.69 8.76
CA PRO A 120 -8.79 -4.19 7.39
C PRO A 120 -8.99 -3.05 6.38
N HIS A 121 -8.42 -3.23 5.21
CA HIS A 121 -8.66 -2.31 4.09
C HIS A 121 -10.17 -2.22 3.83
N PRO A 122 -10.73 -1.02 3.66
CA PRO A 122 -12.13 -0.89 3.28
C PRO A 122 -12.37 -1.55 1.93
N LEU A 123 -13.60 -1.99 1.69
CA LEU A 123 -14.00 -2.47 0.37
C LEU A 123 -13.95 -1.32 -0.63
N TYR A 124 -13.50 -1.64 -1.83
CA TYR A 124 -13.54 -0.72 -2.96
C TYR A 124 -14.90 -0.85 -3.64
N ASP A 125 -15.89 -0.13 -3.15
CA ASP A 125 -17.29 -0.18 -3.60
C ASP A 125 -17.69 1.00 -4.50
N HIS A 126 -16.70 1.80 -4.92
CA HIS A 126 -16.90 3.00 -5.74
C HIS A 126 -16.86 2.75 -7.26
N TYR A 127 -16.77 1.50 -7.69
CA TYR A 127 -16.70 1.14 -9.11
C TYR A 127 -18.06 1.06 -9.79
N GLY A 128 -19.16 1.33 -9.08
CA GLY A 128 -20.52 1.18 -9.59
C GLY A 128 -21.10 -0.22 -9.41
N ASP A 129 -22.28 -0.42 -9.94
CA ASP A 129 -22.97 -1.69 -9.88
C ASP A 129 -22.35 -2.73 -10.82
N LYS A 130 -22.52 -4.01 -10.48
CA LYS A 130 -22.04 -5.10 -11.32
C LYS A 130 -22.84 -5.16 -12.60
N GLU A 131 -22.19 -5.04 -13.74
CA GLU A 131 -22.80 -5.24 -15.04
C GLU A 131 -23.17 -6.71 -15.31
N ASP A 132 -24.16 -6.90 -16.17
CA ASP A 132 -24.46 -8.23 -16.71
C ASP A 132 -23.28 -8.79 -17.49
N LYS A 133 -23.02 -10.09 -17.34
CA LYS A 133 -21.87 -10.75 -17.97
C LYS A 133 -21.87 -10.64 -19.49
N LEU A 134 -23.02 -10.82 -20.14
CA LEU A 134 -23.11 -10.78 -21.60
C LEU A 134 -22.93 -9.36 -22.14
N MET A 135 -23.47 -8.37 -21.44
CA MET A 135 -23.26 -6.95 -21.78
C MET A 135 -21.80 -6.55 -21.62
N ALA A 136 -21.15 -6.95 -20.54
CA ALA A 136 -19.72 -6.70 -20.32
C ALA A 136 -18.84 -7.39 -21.36
N MET A 137 -19.15 -8.63 -21.73
CA MET A 137 -18.43 -9.33 -22.80
C MET A 137 -18.61 -8.66 -24.15
N SER A 138 -19.82 -8.20 -24.47
CA SER A 138 -20.11 -7.48 -25.72
C SER A 138 -19.34 -6.15 -25.78
N SER A 139 -19.34 -5.37 -24.71
CA SER A 139 -18.62 -4.08 -24.65
C SER A 139 -17.09 -4.23 -24.77
N LEU A 140 -16.55 -5.38 -24.39
CA LEU A 140 -15.14 -5.73 -24.49
C LEU A 140 -14.80 -6.52 -25.77
N TYR A 141 -15.76 -6.72 -26.68
CA TYR A 141 -15.61 -7.51 -27.92
C TYR A 141 -15.14 -8.94 -27.65
N LEU A 142 -15.59 -9.55 -26.54
CA LEU A 142 -15.25 -10.92 -26.18
C LEU A 142 -16.27 -11.91 -26.74
N ASP A 143 -15.80 -13.04 -27.28
CA ASP A 143 -16.62 -14.12 -27.82
C ASP A 143 -17.29 -14.91 -26.68
N THR A 144 -18.61 -14.98 -26.68
CA THR A 144 -19.38 -15.68 -25.64
C THR A 144 -19.26 -17.22 -25.65
N ASN A 145 -18.65 -17.79 -26.69
CA ASN A 145 -18.37 -19.24 -26.76
C ASN A 145 -17.15 -19.65 -25.89
N TYR A 146 -16.41 -18.69 -25.34
CA TYR A 146 -15.24 -18.97 -24.53
C TYR A 146 -15.43 -18.57 -23.08
N ASN A 147 -14.77 -19.28 -22.20
CA ASN A 147 -14.51 -18.84 -20.84
C ASN A 147 -13.22 -18.01 -20.80
N TYR A 148 -13.16 -17.04 -19.92
CA TYR A 148 -12.01 -16.15 -19.83
C TYR A 148 -11.37 -16.17 -18.46
N ILE A 149 -10.04 -16.28 -18.44
CA ILE A 149 -9.20 -15.93 -17.28
C ILE A 149 -8.72 -14.50 -17.48
N LEU A 150 -8.85 -13.67 -16.47
CA LEU A 150 -8.37 -12.29 -16.49
C LEU A 150 -7.12 -12.16 -15.62
N PHE A 151 -6.00 -11.75 -16.24
CA PHE A 151 -4.85 -11.22 -15.53
C PHE A 151 -4.94 -9.70 -15.54
N PHE A 152 -5.09 -9.08 -14.35
CA PHE A 152 -5.35 -7.64 -14.23
C PHE A 152 -4.29 -6.92 -13.38
N GLY A 153 -3.87 -5.72 -13.83
CA GLY A 153 -3.01 -4.78 -13.10
C GLY A 153 -1.60 -4.69 -13.65
N LEU A 154 -0.72 -3.97 -12.94
CA LEU A 154 0.67 -3.78 -13.36
C LEU A 154 1.37 -5.13 -13.56
N ILE A 155 1.99 -5.32 -14.72
CA ILE A 155 2.72 -6.54 -15.07
C ILE A 155 4.11 -6.44 -14.45
N ARG A 156 4.40 -7.35 -13.51
CA ARG A 156 5.69 -7.48 -12.82
C ARG A 156 6.06 -8.95 -12.74
N GLU A 157 7.34 -9.25 -12.73
CA GLU A 157 7.86 -10.63 -12.68
C GLU A 157 7.22 -11.45 -11.53
N TYR A 158 7.19 -10.91 -10.32
CA TYR A 158 6.64 -11.60 -9.15
C TYR A 158 5.15 -11.93 -9.22
N LYS A 159 4.40 -11.35 -10.18
CA LYS A 159 2.97 -11.66 -10.38
C LYS A 159 2.73 -12.89 -11.23
N GLY A 160 3.77 -13.45 -11.82
CA GLY A 160 3.73 -14.76 -12.47
C GLY A 160 2.94 -14.80 -13.78
N LEU A 161 2.89 -13.72 -14.56
CA LEU A 161 2.25 -13.76 -15.88
C LEU A 161 2.92 -14.79 -16.80
N ASP A 162 4.23 -14.93 -16.70
CA ASP A 162 5.00 -15.93 -17.44
C ASP A 162 4.59 -17.36 -17.10
N LEU A 163 4.32 -17.64 -15.82
CA LEU A 163 3.81 -18.93 -15.37
C LEU A 163 2.38 -19.18 -15.88
N LEU A 164 1.54 -18.16 -15.88
CA LEU A 164 0.18 -18.24 -16.40
C LEU A 164 0.19 -18.51 -17.92
N LEU A 165 1.06 -17.82 -18.67
CA LEU A 165 1.21 -18.06 -20.12
C LEU A 165 1.69 -19.48 -20.42
N LYS A 166 2.65 -20.01 -19.66
CA LYS A 166 3.08 -21.42 -19.76
C LYS A 166 1.95 -22.39 -19.45
N ALA A 167 1.15 -22.10 -18.41
CA ALA A 167 -0.01 -22.93 -18.09
C ALA A 167 -1.08 -22.90 -19.18
N MET A 168 -1.31 -21.73 -19.81
CA MET A 168 -2.25 -21.62 -20.93
C MET A 168 -1.76 -22.30 -22.22
N ALA A 169 -0.48 -22.56 -22.37
CA ALA A 169 0.11 -23.29 -23.48
C ALA A 169 0.21 -24.81 -23.23
N ASP A 170 -0.35 -25.32 -22.16
CA ASP A 170 -0.34 -26.75 -21.84
C ASP A 170 -1.40 -27.48 -22.66
N GLU A 171 -1.04 -28.57 -23.33
CA GLU A 171 -1.92 -29.38 -24.19
C GLU A 171 -3.19 -29.88 -23.47
N ARG A 172 -3.16 -30.00 -22.14
CA ARG A 172 -4.30 -30.38 -21.33
C ARG A 172 -5.42 -29.32 -21.34
N ILE A 173 -5.09 -28.09 -21.71
CA ILE A 173 -6.03 -26.95 -21.77
C ILE A 173 -6.66 -26.83 -23.18
N ASP A 174 -6.06 -27.37 -24.22
CA ASP A 174 -6.51 -27.22 -25.61
C ASP A 174 -7.97 -27.70 -25.86
N ASN A 175 -8.44 -28.65 -25.07
CA ASN A 175 -9.80 -29.17 -25.16
C ASN A 175 -10.85 -28.30 -24.43
N TYR A 176 -10.45 -27.23 -23.76
CA TYR A 176 -11.34 -26.34 -23.06
C TYR A 176 -11.54 -25.03 -23.83
N PRO A 177 -12.78 -24.51 -23.94
CA PRO A 177 -13.03 -23.22 -24.56
C PRO A 177 -12.56 -22.08 -23.62
N LEU A 178 -11.26 -21.95 -23.44
CA LEU A 178 -10.63 -21.07 -22.48
C LEU A 178 -9.69 -20.07 -23.17
N LYS A 179 -9.83 -18.79 -22.85
CA LYS A 179 -8.93 -17.73 -23.34
C LYS A 179 -8.40 -16.89 -22.18
N LEU A 180 -7.22 -16.32 -22.35
CA LEU A 180 -6.60 -15.40 -21.41
C LEU A 180 -6.77 -13.97 -21.91
N VAL A 181 -7.27 -13.10 -21.04
CA VAL A 181 -7.25 -11.63 -21.21
C VAL A 181 -6.20 -11.06 -20.29
N VAL A 182 -5.27 -10.30 -20.84
CA VAL A 182 -4.24 -9.58 -20.08
C VAL A 182 -4.54 -8.09 -20.16
N ALA A 183 -4.89 -7.48 -19.03
CA ALA A 183 -5.19 -6.06 -18.92
C ALA A 183 -4.26 -5.39 -17.91
N GLY A 184 -3.28 -4.62 -18.40
CA GLY A 184 -2.31 -3.95 -17.56
C GLY A 184 -1.13 -3.39 -18.33
N GLU A 185 -0.27 -2.67 -17.62
CA GLU A 185 0.95 -2.07 -18.16
C GLU A 185 2.18 -2.81 -17.62
N PHE A 186 3.22 -2.92 -18.45
CA PHE A 186 4.54 -3.32 -17.98
C PHE A 186 5.14 -2.22 -17.12
N TYR A 187 5.54 -2.59 -15.91
CA TYR A 187 6.10 -1.63 -14.95
C TYR A 187 7.61 -1.40 -15.16
N ASP A 188 8.30 -2.38 -15.72
CA ASP A 188 9.75 -2.32 -15.93
C ASP A 188 10.07 -1.60 -17.24
N LYS A 189 10.95 -0.62 -17.12
CA LYS A 189 11.59 0.05 -18.25
C LYS A 189 12.90 -0.63 -18.55
#